data_352cf6bbe4fc5baf6c11800494917a61
#
_entry.id   352cf6bbe4fc5baf6c11800494917a61
#
_cell.length_a   1.000
_cell.length_b   1.000
_cell.length_c   1.000
_cell.angle_alpha   90.00
_cell.angle_beta   90.00
_cell.angle_gamma   90.00
#
_symmetry.space_group_name_H-M   'P 1'
#
loop_
_entity.id
_entity.type
_entity.pdbx_description
1 polymer ?
#
loop_
_entity_poly.entity_id
_entity_poly.type
_entity_poly.pdbx_seq_one_letter_code
_entity_poly.pdbx_strand_id
1 'polypeptide(L)'
;MPKIQNMGASTPTLVAHPTRDALAADAVTRILDIIEHVLSERTIAHISLTGGTMGIATLKAWAENERVKDIDWSRVHFWFSDERFVPERSPERNDGQAIEVLLAPLLSHGLVVGNVHRMGPSDIFTGLEAAAEHYAFEMRDYAGSAPAVSVQMPEGATELPLAGGHGGGAGHEHGGSGGCGCGGGGCG
;
A
#
# COMPACT_ATOMS: atom_id res chain seq x y z
N MET A 1 -19.55 -18.02 -23.98
CA MET A 1 -18.26 -17.77 -23.34
C MET A 1 -17.65 -16.54 -23.98
N PRO A 2 -17.50 -15.41 -23.28
CA PRO A 2 -16.83 -14.23 -23.85
C PRO A 2 -15.35 -14.53 -24.00
N LYS A 3 -14.82 -14.33 -25.20
CA LYS A 3 -13.38 -14.42 -25.50
C LYS A 3 -12.68 -13.29 -24.79
N ILE A 4 -11.79 -13.63 -23.85
CA ILE A 4 -10.85 -12.67 -23.27
C ILE A 4 -9.93 -12.24 -24.42
N GLN A 5 -10.06 -10.98 -24.85
CA GLN A 5 -9.10 -10.39 -25.76
C GLN A 5 -7.79 -10.24 -24.99
N ASN A 6 -6.74 -10.87 -25.49
CA ASN A 6 -5.36 -10.71 -25.04
C ASN A 6 -5.02 -9.21 -25.11
N MET A 7 -4.98 -8.53 -23.96
CA MET A 7 -4.40 -7.20 -23.88
C MET A 7 -2.91 -7.38 -24.11
N GLY A 8 -2.47 -7.05 -25.31
CA GLY A 8 -1.06 -7.11 -25.70
C GLY A 8 -0.21 -6.42 -24.64
N ALA A 9 0.92 -7.02 -24.28
CA ALA A 9 1.87 -6.45 -23.33
C ALA A 9 2.19 -5.02 -23.76
N SER A 10 1.66 -4.03 -23.05
CA SER A 10 1.98 -2.64 -23.31
C SER A 10 3.43 -2.42 -22.92
N THR A 11 4.24 -1.95 -23.87
CA THR A 11 5.62 -1.58 -23.59
C THR A 11 5.63 -0.49 -22.53
N PRO A 12 6.41 -0.63 -21.44
CA PRO A 12 6.52 0.41 -20.43
C PRO A 12 6.98 1.72 -21.06
N THR A 13 6.27 2.80 -20.76
CA THR A 13 6.64 4.14 -21.22
C THR A 13 7.32 4.88 -20.08
N LEU A 14 8.57 5.31 -20.30
CA LEU A 14 9.27 6.18 -19.36
C LEU A 14 8.88 7.63 -19.63
N VAL A 15 8.32 8.30 -18.61
CA VAL A 15 8.01 9.73 -18.64
C VAL A 15 8.90 10.42 -17.62
N ALA A 16 9.79 11.29 -18.09
CA ALA A 16 10.71 12.05 -17.25
C ALA A 16 10.19 13.46 -17.01
N HIS A 17 10.35 13.95 -15.78
CA HIS A 17 9.94 15.29 -15.39
C HIS A 17 11.11 16.09 -14.85
N PRO A 18 11.17 17.42 -15.08
CA PRO A 18 12.29 18.26 -14.67
C PRO A 18 12.36 18.46 -13.15
N THR A 19 11.23 18.37 -12.46
CA THR A 19 11.13 18.59 -11.02
C THR A 19 10.16 17.59 -10.37
N ARG A 20 10.27 17.44 -9.04
CA ARG A 20 9.34 16.65 -8.24
C ARG A 20 7.91 17.16 -8.36
N ASP A 21 7.74 18.47 -8.34
CA ASP A 21 6.40 19.08 -8.38
C ASP A 21 5.75 18.86 -9.76
N ALA A 22 6.52 18.95 -10.84
CA ALA A 22 6.03 18.62 -12.18
C ALA A 22 5.62 17.14 -12.29
N LEU A 23 6.39 16.23 -11.67
CA LEU A 23 6.03 14.82 -11.61
C LEU A 23 4.75 14.61 -10.81
N ALA A 24 4.63 15.26 -9.64
CA ALA A 24 3.43 15.13 -8.80
C ALA A 24 2.18 15.66 -9.53
N ALA A 25 2.28 16.80 -10.20
CA ALA A 25 1.17 17.39 -10.96
C ALA A 25 0.71 16.49 -12.14
N ASP A 26 1.66 15.92 -12.89
CA ASP A 26 1.34 14.98 -13.98
C ASP A 26 0.70 13.70 -13.43
N ALA A 27 1.24 13.16 -12.33
CA ALA A 27 0.66 11.99 -11.67
C ALA A 27 -0.79 12.24 -11.23
N VAL A 28 -1.07 13.40 -10.63
CA VAL A 28 -2.43 13.79 -10.24
C VAL A 28 -3.35 13.90 -11.45
N THR A 29 -2.91 14.53 -12.52
CA THR A 29 -3.71 14.63 -13.75
C THR A 29 -4.12 13.25 -14.24
N ARG A 30 -3.19 12.31 -14.32
CA ARG A 30 -3.45 10.93 -14.73
C ARG A 30 -4.37 10.18 -13.77
N ILE A 31 -4.19 10.37 -12.46
CA ILE A 31 -5.05 9.76 -11.43
C ILE A 31 -6.49 10.26 -11.63
N LEU A 32 -6.70 11.55 -11.78
CA LEU A 32 -8.02 12.13 -11.97
C LEU A 32 -8.68 11.66 -13.28
N ASP A 33 -7.91 11.59 -14.39
CA ASP A 33 -8.39 11.03 -15.66
C ASP A 33 -8.87 9.58 -15.50
N ILE A 34 -8.11 8.76 -14.75
CA ILE A 34 -8.46 7.37 -14.47
C ILE A 34 -9.73 7.29 -13.61
N ILE A 35 -9.83 8.12 -12.56
CA ILE A 35 -11.02 8.13 -11.70
C ILE A 35 -12.26 8.48 -12.51
N GLU A 36 -12.23 9.55 -13.28
CA GLU A 36 -13.35 9.99 -14.12
C GLU A 36 -13.73 8.90 -15.12
N HIS A 37 -12.75 8.30 -15.79
CA HIS A 37 -12.99 7.20 -16.72
C HIS A 37 -13.65 6.01 -16.01
N VAL A 38 -13.11 5.56 -14.87
CA VAL A 38 -13.68 4.45 -14.11
C VAL A 38 -15.09 4.76 -13.64
N LEU A 39 -15.34 5.97 -13.12
CA LEU A 39 -16.67 6.37 -12.66
C LEU A 39 -17.67 6.56 -13.80
N SER A 40 -17.22 6.77 -15.04
CA SER A 40 -18.09 6.79 -16.21
C SER A 40 -18.56 5.39 -16.63
N GLU A 41 -17.78 4.35 -16.32
CA GLU A 41 -18.07 2.97 -16.73
C GLU A 41 -18.52 2.08 -15.55
N ARG A 42 -18.18 2.44 -14.32
CA ARG A 42 -18.42 1.65 -13.11
C ARG A 42 -19.06 2.49 -12.02
N THR A 43 -19.71 1.82 -11.07
CA THR A 43 -20.36 2.48 -9.93
C THR A 43 -19.35 3.02 -8.92
N ILE A 44 -18.20 2.37 -8.75
CA ILE A 44 -17.21 2.65 -7.71
C ILE A 44 -15.82 2.63 -8.34
N ALA A 45 -14.95 3.54 -7.87
CA ALA A 45 -13.52 3.56 -8.15
C ALA A 45 -12.74 3.22 -6.87
N HIS A 46 -11.70 2.39 -6.98
CA HIS A 46 -10.80 2.05 -5.88
C HIS A 46 -9.41 2.58 -6.16
N ILE A 47 -8.80 3.23 -5.18
CA ILE A 47 -7.46 3.79 -5.26
C ILE A 47 -6.65 3.33 -4.06
N SER A 48 -5.42 2.89 -4.30
CA SER A 48 -4.46 2.57 -3.25
C SER A 48 -3.44 3.70 -3.13
N LEU A 49 -3.37 4.27 -1.93
CA LEU A 49 -2.41 5.33 -1.58
C LEU A 49 -1.12 4.72 -1.05
N THR A 50 -0.04 5.48 -1.18
CA THR A 50 1.26 5.14 -0.61
C THR A 50 1.85 6.34 0.12
N GLY A 51 2.72 6.08 1.09
CA GLY A 51 3.44 7.11 1.82
C GLY A 51 4.73 7.57 1.15
N GLY A 52 5.62 8.13 1.95
CA GLY A 52 6.92 8.61 1.52
C GLY A 52 6.88 9.97 0.82
N THR A 53 8.08 10.47 0.49
CA THR A 53 8.25 11.84 0.00
C THR A 53 7.45 12.16 -1.27
N MET A 54 7.42 11.20 -2.23
CA MET A 54 6.67 11.40 -3.47
C MET A 54 5.17 11.18 -3.27
N GLY A 55 4.78 10.22 -2.44
CA GLY A 55 3.38 10.03 -2.07
C GLY A 55 2.79 11.31 -1.49
N ILE A 56 3.45 11.89 -0.48
CA ILE A 56 3.00 13.15 0.14
C ILE A 56 2.97 14.32 -0.84
N ALA A 57 3.99 14.45 -1.71
CA ALA A 57 4.01 15.50 -2.73
C ALA A 57 2.82 15.36 -3.70
N THR A 58 2.50 14.13 -4.10
CA THR A 58 1.35 13.83 -4.96
C THR A 58 0.03 14.15 -4.25
N LEU A 59 -0.12 13.77 -2.97
CA LEU A 59 -1.34 14.08 -2.21
C LEU A 59 -1.55 15.60 -2.07
N LYS A 60 -0.49 16.38 -1.85
CA LYS A 60 -0.56 17.85 -1.80
C LYS A 60 -0.99 18.44 -3.12
N ALA A 61 -0.33 18.06 -4.22
CA ALA A 61 -0.69 18.50 -5.55
C ALA A 61 -2.14 18.11 -5.92
N TRP A 62 -2.60 16.97 -5.41
CA TRP A 62 -3.97 16.51 -5.62
C TRP A 62 -4.98 17.37 -4.87
N ALA A 63 -4.75 17.64 -3.59
CA ALA A 63 -5.64 18.48 -2.78
C ALA A 63 -5.79 19.92 -3.34
N GLU A 64 -4.75 20.42 -4.01
CA GLU A 64 -4.72 21.75 -4.63
C GLU A 64 -5.31 21.76 -6.07
N ASN A 65 -5.64 20.60 -6.64
CA ASN A 65 -6.12 20.52 -8.02
C ASN A 65 -7.59 20.94 -8.13
N GLU A 66 -7.89 21.85 -9.05
CA GLU A 66 -9.23 22.39 -9.21
C GLU A 66 -10.28 21.35 -9.59
N ARG A 67 -9.89 20.27 -10.26
CA ARG A 67 -10.79 19.16 -10.66
C ARG A 67 -11.32 18.35 -9.49
N VAL A 68 -10.76 18.51 -8.29
CA VAL A 68 -11.23 17.85 -7.06
C VAL A 68 -12.73 18.11 -6.80
N LYS A 69 -13.22 19.29 -7.16
CA LYS A 69 -14.64 19.67 -6.97
C LYS A 69 -15.61 19.06 -7.98
N ASP A 70 -15.09 18.50 -9.07
CA ASP A 70 -15.91 17.98 -10.17
C ASP A 70 -16.14 16.47 -10.08
N ILE A 71 -15.46 15.80 -9.15
CA ILE A 71 -15.53 14.34 -8.95
C ILE A 71 -16.56 13.99 -7.86
N ASP A 72 -17.34 12.97 -8.12
CA ASP A 72 -18.23 12.35 -7.11
C ASP A 72 -17.45 11.45 -6.17
N TRP A 73 -16.88 12.05 -5.13
CA TRP A 73 -16.08 11.36 -4.11
C TRP A 73 -16.87 10.36 -3.28
N SER A 74 -18.20 10.41 -3.27
CA SER A 74 -19.02 9.40 -2.59
C SER A 74 -18.87 8.01 -3.19
N ARG A 75 -18.36 7.93 -4.41
CA ARG A 75 -18.13 6.70 -5.18
C ARG A 75 -16.66 6.28 -5.25
N VAL A 76 -15.77 6.96 -4.54
CA VAL A 76 -14.33 6.65 -4.53
C VAL A 76 -13.94 6.05 -3.20
N HIS A 77 -13.30 4.88 -3.24
CA HIS A 77 -12.77 4.17 -2.09
C HIS A 77 -11.25 4.27 -2.04
N PHE A 78 -10.73 4.66 -0.89
CA PHE A 78 -9.31 4.80 -0.65
C PHE A 78 -8.79 3.65 0.20
N TRP A 79 -7.71 3.05 -0.26
CA TRP A 79 -6.97 1.97 0.37
C TRP A 79 -5.53 2.41 0.60
N PHE A 80 -4.76 1.62 1.35
CA PHE A 80 -3.32 1.86 1.54
C PHE A 80 -2.53 0.65 1.04
N SER A 81 -1.46 0.89 0.26
CA SER A 81 -0.59 -0.17 -0.27
C SER A 81 0.30 -0.76 0.81
N ASP A 82 0.70 0.08 1.76
CA ASP A 82 1.51 -0.25 2.92
C ASP A 82 1.18 0.69 4.08
N GLU A 83 1.46 0.25 5.30
CA GLU A 83 1.31 1.06 6.49
C GLU A 83 2.35 0.67 7.54
N ARG A 84 2.62 1.59 8.45
CA ARG A 84 3.50 1.38 9.60
C ARG A 84 2.68 0.84 10.78
N PHE A 85 3.07 -0.32 11.30
CA PHE A 85 2.43 -0.90 12.49
C PHE A 85 2.90 -0.20 13.75
N VAL A 86 2.39 1.00 13.96
CA VAL A 86 2.64 1.89 15.10
C VAL A 86 1.29 2.40 15.65
N PRO A 87 1.24 3.08 16.80
CA PRO A 87 0.00 3.61 17.36
C PRO A 87 -0.77 4.51 16.37
N GLU A 88 -2.10 4.55 16.49
CA GLU A 88 -2.99 5.24 15.56
C GLU A 88 -2.61 6.71 15.31
N ARG A 89 -2.15 7.40 16.35
CA ARG A 89 -1.79 8.82 16.27
C ARG A 89 -0.31 9.08 15.95
N SER A 90 0.44 8.04 15.60
CA SER A 90 1.84 8.22 15.23
C SER A 90 1.97 9.04 13.94
N PRO A 91 2.88 10.04 13.90
CA PRO A 91 3.15 10.80 12.69
C PRO A 91 3.81 9.97 11.58
N GLU A 92 4.26 8.75 11.91
CA GLU A 92 4.86 7.82 10.95
C GLU A 92 3.83 7.09 10.09
N ARG A 93 2.54 7.17 10.45
CA ARG A 93 1.48 6.50 9.69
C ARG A 93 1.20 7.20 8.36
N ASN A 94 1.13 6.39 7.30
CA ASN A 94 0.78 6.86 5.97
C ASN A 94 -0.66 7.38 5.91
N ASP A 95 -1.59 6.69 6.60
CA ASP A 95 -2.99 7.08 6.63
C ASP A 95 -3.21 8.42 7.34
N GLY A 96 -2.53 8.67 8.45
CA GLY A 96 -2.60 9.94 9.17
C GLY A 96 -2.16 11.11 8.29
N GLN A 97 -1.04 10.94 7.58
CA GLN A 97 -0.54 11.94 6.64
C GLN A 97 -1.48 12.15 5.44
N ALA A 98 -2.06 11.08 4.91
CA ALA A 98 -3.03 11.17 3.80
C ALA A 98 -4.34 11.84 4.25
N ILE A 99 -4.81 11.54 5.45
CA ILE A 99 -6.01 12.17 6.04
C ILE A 99 -5.79 13.67 6.16
N GLU A 100 -4.68 14.10 6.74
CA GLU A 100 -4.38 15.51 6.95
C GLU A 100 -4.31 16.29 5.64
N VAL A 101 -3.63 15.72 4.63
CA VAL A 101 -3.30 16.45 3.39
C VAL A 101 -4.41 16.41 2.35
N LEU A 102 -5.09 15.26 2.19
CA LEU A 102 -6.04 15.04 1.10
C LEU A 102 -7.44 14.63 1.60
N LEU A 103 -7.53 13.56 2.44
CA LEU A 103 -8.81 12.92 2.65
C LEU A 103 -9.78 13.77 3.50
N ALA A 104 -9.27 14.50 4.52
CA ALA A 104 -10.10 15.41 5.30
C ALA A 104 -10.64 16.59 4.46
N PRO A 105 -9.86 17.27 3.61
CA PRO A 105 -10.41 18.19 2.61
C PRO A 105 -11.49 17.59 1.71
N LEU A 106 -11.32 16.33 1.23
CA LEU A 106 -12.30 15.66 0.38
C LEU A 106 -13.65 15.39 1.04
N LEU A 107 -13.72 15.34 2.37
CA LEU A 107 -15.00 15.22 3.08
C LEU A 107 -15.95 16.40 2.75
N SER A 108 -15.41 17.60 2.58
CA SER A 108 -16.19 18.76 2.14
C SER A 108 -16.67 18.69 0.70
N HIS A 109 -16.08 17.79 -0.09
CA HIS A 109 -16.44 17.50 -1.49
C HIS A 109 -17.24 16.20 -1.66
N GLY A 110 -17.72 15.62 -0.55
CA GLY A 110 -18.62 14.46 -0.58
C GLY A 110 -17.96 13.09 -0.35
N LEU A 111 -16.66 13.04 0.01
CA LEU A 111 -16.06 11.77 0.43
C LEU A 111 -16.78 11.22 1.67
N VAL A 112 -17.13 9.94 1.62
CA VAL A 112 -17.74 9.22 2.74
C VAL A 112 -16.63 8.62 3.60
N VAL A 113 -16.68 8.83 4.93
CA VAL A 113 -15.67 8.32 5.87
C VAL A 113 -15.50 6.80 5.76
N GLY A 114 -16.60 6.05 5.57
CA GLY A 114 -16.58 4.60 5.38
C GLY A 114 -15.90 4.11 4.11
N ASN A 115 -15.58 5.02 3.19
CA ASN A 115 -14.84 4.70 1.97
C ASN A 115 -13.31 4.82 2.15
N VAL A 116 -12.85 5.12 3.37
CA VAL A 116 -11.42 5.18 3.70
C VAL A 116 -11.04 3.95 4.51
N HIS A 117 -10.42 2.99 3.86
CA HIS A 117 -10.05 1.68 4.40
C HIS A 117 -8.64 1.72 4.97
N ARG A 118 -8.54 1.70 6.30
CA ARG A 118 -7.27 1.89 7.03
C ARG A 118 -6.73 0.56 7.55
N MET A 119 -5.43 0.38 7.46
CA MET A 119 -4.76 -0.75 8.14
C MET A 119 -4.74 -0.53 9.65
N GLY A 120 -4.91 -1.61 10.41
CA GLY A 120 -5.02 -1.55 11.87
C GLY A 120 -3.74 -1.07 12.56
N PRO A 121 -3.85 -0.17 13.57
CA PRO A 121 -2.71 0.34 14.31
C PRO A 121 -2.31 -0.58 15.48
N SER A 122 -1.10 -0.39 16.03
CA SER A 122 -0.51 -1.26 17.05
C SER A 122 -1.12 -1.11 18.46
N ASP A 123 -1.86 -0.05 18.71
CA ASP A 123 -2.57 0.19 19.97
C ASP A 123 -4.01 -0.37 19.98
N ILE A 124 -4.48 -0.89 18.84
CA ILE A 124 -5.79 -1.54 18.70
C ILE A 124 -5.62 -3.04 18.43
N PHE A 125 -4.67 -3.42 17.59
CA PHE A 125 -4.44 -4.82 17.21
C PHE A 125 -3.33 -5.44 18.05
N THR A 126 -3.50 -6.72 18.43
CA THR A 126 -2.56 -7.46 19.29
C THR A 126 -1.24 -7.82 18.62
N GLY A 127 -1.15 -7.66 17.27
CA GLY A 127 0.05 -7.94 16.48
C GLY A 127 -0.12 -7.57 15.03
N LEU A 128 0.99 -7.53 14.31
CA LEU A 128 1.04 -7.18 12.90
C LEU A 128 0.21 -8.14 12.04
N GLU A 129 0.29 -9.44 12.34
CA GLU A 129 -0.46 -10.47 11.62
C GLU A 129 -1.96 -10.28 11.74
N ALA A 130 -2.46 -9.98 12.96
CA ALA A 130 -3.88 -9.75 13.19
C ALA A 130 -4.38 -8.50 12.44
N ALA A 131 -3.57 -7.44 12.39
CA ALA A 131 -3.88 -6.23 11.61
C ALA A 131 -3.90 -6.51 10.10
N ALA A 132 -2.94 -7.29 9.61
CA ALA A 132 -2.86 -7.68 8.20
C ALA A 132 -4.03 -8.58 7.78
N GLU A 133 -4.40 -9.57 8.61
CA GLU A 133 -5.53 -10.46 8.37
C GLU A 133 -6.85 -9.68 8.33
N HIS A 134 -7.04 -8.73 9.24
CA HIS A 134 -8.22 -7.86 9.26
C HIS A 134 -8.33 -7.06 7.95
N TYR A 135 -7.24 -6.42 7.52
CA TYR A 135 -7.23 -5.65 6.29
C TYR A 135 -7.45 -6.53 5.04
N ALA A 136 -6.84 -7.70 5.01
CA ALA A 136 -7.07 -8.68 3.94
C ALA A 136 -8.52 -9.20 3.92
N PHE A 137 -9.17 -9.34 5.09
CA PHE A 137 -10.58 -9.67 5.17
C PHE A 137 -11.46 -8.58 4.58
N GLU A 138 -11.22 -7.32 4.95
CA GLU A 138 -11.93 -6.16 4.42
C GLU A 138 -11.79 -6.07 2.89
N MET A 139 -10.57 -6.22 2.36
CA MET A 139 -10.34 -6.26 0.92
C MET A 139 -11.11 -7.39 0.22
N ARG A 140 -11.18 -8.58 0.82
CA ARG A 140 -11.94 -9.73 0.27
C ARG A 140 -13.44 -9.50 0.28
N ASP A 141 -13.96 -8.86 1.32
CA ASP A 141 -15.39 -8.55 1.44
C ASP A 141 -15.83 -7.63 0.31
N TYR A 142 -15.04 -6.60 0.01
CA TYR A 142 -15.26 -5.73 -1.13
C TYR A 142 -15.05 -6.43 -2.48
N ALA A 143 -14.04 -7.30 -2.61
CA ALA A 143 -13.79 -8.07 -3.84
C ALA A 143 -14.88 -9.13 -4.08
N GLY A 144 -15.47 -9.69 -3.03
CA GLY A 144 -16.57 -10.64 -3.12
C GLY A 144 -17.85 -10.05 -3.73
N SER A 145 -18.00 -8.73 -3.65
CA SER A 145 -19.09 -7.99 -4.29
C SER A 145 -18.78 -7.55 -5.73
N ALA A 146 -17.52 -7.67 -6.16
CA ALA A 146 -17.10 -7.41 -7.53
C ALA A 146 -17.07 -8.72 -8.36
N PRO A 147 -17.39 -8.70 -9.66
CA PRO A 147 -17.21 -9.88 -10.51
C PRO A 147 -15.74 -10.29 -10.49
N ALA A 148 -15.47 -11.55 -10.12
CA ALA A 148 -14.14 -12.08 -9.99
C ALA A 148 -13.35 -11.88 -11.29
N VAL A 149 -12.36 -11.00 -11.26
CA VAL A 149 -11.34 -10.90 -12.30
C VAL A 149 -10.25 -11.89 -11.91
N SER A 150 -10.29 -13.10 -12.46
CA SER A 150 -9.16 -14.01 -12.36
C SER A 150 -8.02 -13.48 -13.23
N VAL A 151 -6.99 -12.96 -12.61
CA VAL A 151 -5.72 -12.71 -13.31
C VAL A 151 -5.04 -14.07 -13.45
N GLN A 152 -5.17 -14.68 -14.63
CA GLN A 152 -4.35 -15.83 -14.99
C GLN A 152 -2.95 -15.32 -15.31
N MET A 153 -1.98 -15.68 -14.46
CA MET A 153 -0.57 -15.46 -14.78
C MET A 153 -0.24 -16.26 -16.05
N PRO A 154 0.47 -15.70 -17.03
CA PRO A 154 0.88 -16.44 -18.21
C PRO A 154 1.76 -17.62 -17.77
N GLU A 155 1.54 -18.80 -18.40
CA GLU A 155 2.39 -19.97 -18.17
C GLU A 155 3.85 -19.60 -18.46
N GLY A 156 4.72 -19.79 -17.46
CA GLY A 156 6.15 -19.44 -17.54
C GLY A 156 6.55 -18.10 -16.93
N ALA A 157 5.64 -17.36 -16.30
CA ALA A 157 6.02 -16.22 -15.46
C ALA A 157 6.71 -16.76 -14.20
N THR A 158 8.02 -16.72 -14.18
CA THR A 158 8.82 -16.92 -12.98
C THR A 158 8.52 -15.75 -12.02
N GLU A 159 8.22 -16.07 -10.77
CA GLU A 159 8.17 -15.05 -9.71
C GLU A 159 9.47 -14.25 -9.77
N LEU A 160 9.36 -12.93 -9.95
CA LEU A 160 10.50 -12.05 -9.79
C LEU A 160 10.96 -12.22 -8.33
N PRO A 161 12.23 -12.61 -8.08
CA PRO A 161 12.72 -12.69 -6.71
C PRO A 161 12.55 -11.31 -6.08
N LEU A 162 11.82 -11.24 -4.97
CA LEU A 162 11.73 -10.05 -4.15
C LEU A 162 13.16 -9.68 -3.73
N ALA A 163 13.76 -8.72 -4.41
CA ALA A 163 15.05 -8.18 -4.05
C ALA A 163 14.89 -7.47 -2.70
N GLY A 164 15.47 -8.06 -1.63
CA GLY A 164 15.64 -7.36 -0.38
C GLY A 164 15.31 -8.10 0.92
N GLY A 165 15.40 -9.42 0.96
CA GLY A 165 15.57 -10.13 2.21
C GLY A 165 17.02 -10.06 2.67
N HIS A 166 17.39 -9.11 3.49
CA HIS A 166 18.65 -9.15 4.24
C HIS A 166 18.53 -10.22 5.34
N GLY A 167 18.72 -11.48 4.97
CA GLY A 167 18.94 -12.60 5.86
C GLY A 167 20.39 -12.60 6.34
N GLY A 168 20.73 -11.80 7.32
CA GLY A 168 21.96 -11.91 8.09
C GLY A 168 21.85 -13.03 9.11
N GLY A 169 21.92 -14.28 8.67
CA GLY A 169 22.10 -15.45 9.53
C GLY A 169 23.57 -15.86 9.54
N ALA A 170 24.38 -15.23 10.38
CA ALA A 170 25.71 -15.76 10.71
C ALA A 170 25.53 -16.95 11.65
N GLY A 171 25.56 -18.15 11.10
CA GLY A 171 25.71 -19.39 11.84
C GLY A 171 27.09 -19.42 12.44
N HIS A 172 27.23 -19.28 13.76
CA HIS A 172 28.40 -19.68 14.49
C HIS A 172 28.26 -21.16 14.81
N GLU A 173 28.93 -22.01 14.02
CA GLU A 173 29.27 -23.35 14.40
C GLU A 173 30.43 -23.28 15.43
N HIS A 174 30.12 -23.52 16.70
CA HIS A 174 31.15 -23.92 17.67
C HIS A 174 31.27 -25.42 17.64
N GLY A 175 32.25 -25.88 16.93
CA GLY A 175 32.82 -27.18 17.05
C GLY A 175 33.51 -27.27 18.43
N GLY A 176 33.01 -28.20 19.26
CA GLY A 176 33.65 -28.57 20.51
C GLY A 176 34.78 -29.52 20.30
N SER A 177 35.69 -29.53 21.15
CA SER A 177 36.37 -30.79 21.60
C SER A 177 37.40 -30.51 22.69
N GLY A 178 37.37 -31.34 23.68
CA GLY A 178 38.51 -31.64 24.57
C GLY A 178 38.50 -30.80 25.84
N GLY A 179 38.22 -31.35 26.96
CA GLY A 179 39.06 -32.35 27.59
C GLY A 179 39.59 -31.86 28.90
N CYS A 180 39.26 -32.55 29.97
CA CYS A 180 40.06 -32.83 31.18
C CYS A 180 40.60 -31.68 32.03
N GLY A 181 40.34 -31.80 33.34
CA GLY A 181 41.35 -31.42 34.33
C GLY A 181 40.83 -31.01 35.69
N CYS A 182 40.87 -31.90 36.54
CA CYS A 182 40.91 -31.99 38.01
C CYS A 182 41.43 -30.79 38.81
N GLY A 183 40.93 -30.69 40.04
CA GLY A 183 41.65 -30.14 41.20
C GLY A 183 40.91 -28.94 41.80
N GLY A 184 40.33 -28.90 42.95
CA GLY A 184 40.90 -29.38 44.20
C GLY A 184 41.13 -28.18 45.11
N GLY A 185 40.52 -28.14 46.30
CA GLY A 185 40.88 -27.24 47.40
C GLY A 185 40.06 -25.96 47.48
N GLY A 186 39.38 -25.60 48.51
CA GLY A 186 39.59 -25.80 49.91
C GLY A 186 39.66 -24.50 50.64
N CYS A 187 38.79 -24.28 51.60
CA CYS A 187 38.91 -23.46 52.79
C CYS A 187 38.94 -21.94 52.66
N GLY A 188 38.05 -21.36 53.45
CA GLY A 188 38.08 -20.02 53.93
C GLY A 188 36.67 -19.51 54.19
#